data_a514920194f4a4192c4abf846f971b50
#
_entry.id   a514920194f4a4192c4abf846f971b50
#
_cell.length_a   1.000
_cell.length_b   1.000
_cell.length_c   1.000
_cell.angle_alpha   90.00
_cell.angle_beta   90.00
_cell.angle_gamma   90.00
#
_symmetry.space_group_name_H-M   'P 1'
#
loop_
_entity.id
_entity.type
_entity.pdbx_description
1 polymer ?
#
loop_
_entity_poly.entity_id
_entity_poly.type
_entity_poly.pdbx_seq_one_letter_code
_entity_poly.pdbx_strand_id
1 'polypeptide(L)'
;PKGYYELTVTSLGYKSRTIDLHARRDTTLTILLLSNDIAMQDVVVTAYESRGATSASRIDRKAMEHLQPSSFTDLVELLPGNVSKDPSMGSANLIKLREAGGTGPSDYDVTSFGTSFVIDGVPLNNDANMQYISNSWETGRNTTGKGIDMRSISTDDIAKVEIVRGIPSVEYGDLTSGLVNIERKKGGNDLEARFKADMQSQLFYVGKGIELTDKQFTLNTGIDYLDSKIDPRNNLENFKRVTGSIRTEKRWTNDHWRWTFNSNLNYRGTFENDKNDPDLTPSGAIDSYESSNNALSLAGTL
;
A
#
# COMPACT_ATOMS: atom_id res chain seq x y z
N PRO A 1 19.56 54.25 6.21
CA PRO A 1 18.68 54.73 7.31
C PRO A 1 19.11 54.08 8.63
N LYS A 2 19.03 54.86 9.71
CA LYS A 2 19.27 54.30 11.05
C LYS A 2 18.02 53.61 11.54
N GLY A 3 18.14 52.37 12.05
CA GLY A 3 16.99 51.61 12.54
C GLY A 3 17.31 50.22 13.00
N TYR A 4 16.28 49.52 13.45
CA TYR A 4 16.32 48.10 13.76
C TYR A 4 15.85 47.33 12.55
N TYR A 5 16.59 46.29 12.16
CA TYR A 5 16.31 45.45 10.99
C TYR A 5 16.48 44.00 11.38
N GLU A 6 15.60 43.18 10.90
CA GLU A 6 15.75 41.75 10.94
C GLU A 6 16.33 41.31 9.59
N LEU A 7 17.50 40.71 9.58
CA LEU A 7 18.18 40.27 8.40
C LEU A 7 18.18 38.73 8.35
N THR A 8 17.46 38.18 7.38
CA THR A 8 17.48 36.73 7.13
C THR A 8 18.37 36.42 5.94
N VAL A 9 19.40 35.63 6.18
CA VAL A 9 20.35 35.18 5.16
C VAL A 9 20.08 33.73 4.82
N THR A 10 19.86 33.47 3.53
CA THR A 10 19.60 32.16 3.01
C THR A 10 20.56 31.82 1.86
N SER A 11 21.06 30.63 1.81
CA SER A 11 21.87 30.12 0.71
C SER A 11 21.58 28.63 0.49
N LEU A 12 21.62 28.19 -0.76
CA LEU A 12 21.44 26.78 -1.09
C LEU A 12 22.55 25.94 -0.44
N GLY A 13 22.16 24.87 0.28
CA GLY A 13 23.09 24.02 1.02
C GLY A 13 23.46 24.52 2.42
N TYR A 14 22.85 25.60 2.91
CA TYR A 14 23.11 26.14 4.24
C TYR A 14 21.80 26.37 5.02
N LYS A 15 21.87 26.26 6.36
CA LYS A 15 20.76 26.60 7.24
C LYS A 15 20.54 28.13 7.24
N SER A 16 19.29 28.52 6.98
CA SER A 16 18.92 29.94 7.07
C SER A 16 19.23 30.49 8.47
N ARG A 17 19.78 31.68 8.53
CA ARG A 17 20.10 32.38 9.78
C ARG A 17 19.48 33.74 9.80
N THR A 18 18.69 34.02 10.82
CA THR A 18 18.11 35.35 11.09
C THR A 18 18.90 36.03 12.19
N ILE A 19 19.21 37.29 12.00
CA ILE A 19 19.93 38.15 12.96
C ILE A 19 19.25 39.50 13.06
N ASP A 20 19.13 40.00 14.27
CA ASP A 20 18.66 41.36 14.55
C ASP A 20 19.81 42.33 14.42
N LEU A 21 19.66 43.36 13.60
CA LEU A 21 20.66 44.36 13.31
C LEU A 21 20.18 45.75 13.72
N HIS A 22 20.94 46.39 14.57
CA HIS A 22 20.73 47.79 14.86
C HIS A 22 21.73 48.66 14.07
N ALA A 23 21.30 49.16 12.92
CA ALA A 23 22.11 49.97 12.05
C ALA A 23 22.16 51.42 12.57
N ARG A 24 23.31 51.84 13.06
CA ARG A 24 23.58 53.23 13.47
C ARG A 24 24.54 53.96 12.53
N ARG A 25 25.40 53.21 11.85
CA ARG A 25 26.42 53.64 10.89
C ARG A 25 26.70 52.52 9.89
N ASP A 26 27.47 52.82 8.85
CA ASP A 26 27.92 51.82 7.92
C ASP A 26 28.68 50.72 8.67
N THR A 27 28.29 49.48 8.43
CA THR A 27 28.80 48.31 9.15
C THR A 27 28.99 47.17 8.19
N THR A 28 30.13 46.51 8.26
CA THR A 28 30.39 45.24 7.55
C THR A 28 30.08 44.09 8.50
N LEU A 29 29.27 43.15 8.03
CA LEU A 29 28.89 41.96 8.78
C LEU A 29 29.45 40.72 8.07
N THR A 30 30.12 39.87 8.83
CA THR A 30 30.48 38.53 8.35
C THR A 30 29.55 37.52 9.00
N ILE A 31 28.72 36.89 8.19
CA ILE A 31 27.71 35.90 8.64
C ILE A 31 28.16 34.52 8.23
N LEU A 32 28.48 33.69 9.23
CA LEU A 32 28.78 32.28 8.99
C LEU A 32 27.46 31.49 8.96
N LEU A 33 27.18 30.85 7.82
CA LEU A 33 26.11 29.93 7.69
C LEU A 33 26.62 28.51 7.98
N LEU A 34 25.88 27.77 8.79
CA LEU A 34 26.14 26.35 9.00
C LEU A 34 25.75 25.61 7.75
N SER A 35 26.62 24.75 7.25
CA SER A 35 26.28 23.80 6.19
C SER A 35 25.00 23.08 6.63
N ASN A 36 23.97 23.22 5.84
CA ASN A 36 22.89 22.30 5.87
C ASN A 36 23.39 21.18 4.95
N ASP A 37 24.13 20.22 5.54
CA ASP A 37 24.19 18.94 4.90
C ASP A 37 22.73 18.60 4.68
N ILE A 38 22.29 18.75 3.44
CA ILE A 38 21.15 18.05 2.95
C ILE A 38 21.60 16.60 3.09
N ALA A 39 21.50 16.08 4.32
CA ALA A 39 21.31 14.68 4.47
C ALA A 39 20.07 14.45 3.62
N MET A 40 20.27 14.07 2.38
CA MET A 40 19.26 13.33 1.66
C MET A 40 18.89 12.28 2.67
N GLN A 41 17.69 12.43 3.25
CA GLN A 41 17.22 11.42 4.18
C GLN A 41 17.36 10.15 3.37
N ASP A 42 18.32 9.32 3.77
CA ASP A 42 18.55 8.07 3.08
C ASP A 42 17.20 7.43 2.93
N VAL A 43 16.76 7.25 1.70
CA VAL A 43 15.51 6.55 1.45
C VAL A 43 15.83 5.11 1.80
N VAL A 44 15.43 4.71 3.00
CA VAL A 44 15.57 3.33 3.43
C VAL A 44 14.54 2.54 2.63
N VAL A 45 15.02 1.82 1.64
CA VAL A 45 14.21 0.98 0.73
C VAL A 45 13.90 -0.37 1.39
N THR A 46 14.45 -0.64 2.56
CA THR A 46 14.17 -1.84 3.35
C THR A 46 13.15 -1.55 4.44
N ALA A 47 12.39 -2.58 4.84
CA ALA A 47 11.48 -2.47 5.97
C ALA A 47 12.26 -2.20 7.27
N TYR A 48 11.75 -1.29 8.10
CA TYR A 48 12.25 -1.10 9.46
C TYR A 48 11.79 -2.25 10.35
N GLU A 49 12.71 -2.89 11.05
CA GLU A 49 12.36 -3.93 11.98
C GLU A 49 12.35 -3.43 13.44
N SER A 50 11.27 -3.72 14.17
CA SER A 50 11.23 -3.55 15.60
C SER A 50 11.93 -4.76 16.27
N ARG A 51 12.84 -4.50 17.21
CA ARG A 51 13.46 -5.54 18.04
C ARG A 51 12.63 -5.70 19.31
N GLY A 52 12.14 -6.90 19.56
CA GLY A 52 11.36 -7.20 20.77
C GLY A 52 10.56 -8.49 20.64
N ALA A 53 9.67 -8.75 21.61
CA ALA A 53 8.76 -9.90 21.59
C ALA A 53 7.77 -9.89 20.41
N THR A 54 7.47 -8.70 19.89
CA THR A 54 6.71 -8.47 18.67
C THR A 54 7.69 -8.13 17.56
N SER A 55 8.07 -9.09 16.72
CA SER A 55 8.82 -8.78 15.51
C SER A 55 7.86 -8.20 14.48
N ALA A 56 7.93 -6.89 14.30
CA ALA A 56 7.15 -6.17 13.31
C ALA A 56 8.07 -5.49 12.30
N SER A 57 7.73 -5.59 11.03
CA SER A 57 8.40 -4.89 9.94
C SER A 57 7.49 -3.77 9.45
N ARG A 58 8.04 -2.58 9.30
CA ARG A 58 7.32 -1.40 8.85
C ARG A 58 7.87 -0.91 7.52
N ILE A 59 6.97 -0.67 6.58
CA ILE A 59 7.25 -0.12 5.25
C ILE A 59 6.54 1.23 5.15
N ASP A 60 7.32 2.29 4.99
CA ASP A 60 6.81 3.65 4.88
C ASP A 60 6.56 4.06 3.43
N ARG A 61 5.78 5.11 3.23
CA ARG A 61 5.42 5.66 1.92
C ARG A 61 6.62 5.96 1.04
N LYS A 62 7.71 6.49 1.59
CA LYS A 62 8.94 6.80 0.84
C LYS A 62 9.56 5.55 0.18
N ALA A 63 9.57 4.43 0.91
CA ALA A 63 10.05 3.16 0.37
C ALA A 63 9.15 2.67 -0.78
N MET A 64 7.83 2.82 -0.63
CA MET A 64 6.87 2.47 -1.67
C MET A 64 6.99 3.35 -2.92
N GLU A 65 7.21 4.65 -2.76
CA GLU A 65 7.43 5.58 -3.88
C GLU A 65 8.71 5.26 -4.66
N HIS A 66 9.74 4.77 -3.97
CA HIS A 66 10.98 4.36 -4.61
C HIS A 66 10.82 3.02 -5.35
N LEU A 67 10.12 2.07 -4.73
CA LEU A 67 9.87 0.75 -5.32
C LEU A 67 8.84 0.79 -6.45
N GLN A 68 7.89 1.72 -6.40
CA GLN A 68 6.75 1.84 -7.34
C GLN A 68 5.99 0.52 -7.53
N PRO A 69 5.48 -0.09 -6.45
CA PRO A 69 4.87 -1.41 -6.51
C PRO A 69 3.62 -1.43 -7.40
N SER A 70 3.40 -2.51 -8.12
CA SER A 70 2.16 -2.76 -8.88
C SER A 70 1.13 -3.51 -8.05
N SER A 71 1.60 -4.34 -7.11
CA SER A 71 0.77 -5.09 -6.19
C SER A 71 1.37 -5.07 -4.78
N PHE A 72 0.57 -5.52 -3.83
CA PHE A 72 1.02 -5.68 -2.45
C PHE A 72 2.14 -6.73 -2.31
N THR A 73 2.23 -7.67 -3.24
CA THR A 73 3.31 -8.67 -3.29
C THR A 73 4.68 -8.01 -3.32
N ASP A 74 4.84 -6.95 -4.12
CA ASP A 74 6.11 -6.24 -4.28
C ASP A 74 6.58 -5.61 -2.95
N LEU A 75 5.65 -5.25 -2.06
CA LEU A 75 5.97 -4.73 -0.73
C LEU A 75 6.50 -5.80 0.21
N VAL A 76 6.00 -7.03 0.07
CA VAL A 76 6.44 -8.15 0.92
C VAL A 76 7.89 -8.55 0.61
N GLU A 77 8.38 -8.26 -0.60
CA GLU A 77 9.77 -8.48 -0.97
C GLU A 77 10.77 -7.61 -0.18
N LEU A 78 10.32 -6.48 0.36
CA LEU A 78 11.14 -5.63 1.23
C LEU A 78 11.37 -6.23 2.62
N LEU A 79 10.66 -7.31 2.96
CA LEU A 79 10.82 -7.97 4.25
C LEU A 79 12.14 -8.76 4.28
N PRO A 80 12.90 -8.66 5.37
CA PRO A 80 14.10 -9.46 5.55
C PRO A 80 13.79 -10.97 5.45
N GLY A 81 14.61 -11.66 4.67
CA GLY A 81 14.49 -13.10 4.44
C GLY A 81 13.55 -13.51 3.30
N ASN A 82 12.87 -12.56 2.69
CA ASN A 82 12.14 -12.84 1.45
C ASN A 82 13.08 -12.72 0.24
N VAL A 83 12.85 -13.59 -0.73
CA VAL A 83 13.56 -13.56 -2.00
C VAL A 83 12.66 -12.83 -3.00
N SER A 84 13.22 -11.84 -3.69
CA SER A 84 12.55 -11.22 -4.82
C SER A 84 12.20 -12.27 -5.86
N LYS A 85 10.94 -12.27 -6.26
CA LYS A 85 10.43 -13.11 -7.35
C LYS A 85 9.98 -12.19 -8.48
N ASP A 86 10.08 -12.66 -9.69
CA ASP A 86 9.48 -11.94 -10.81
C ASP A 86 8.01 -11.69 -10.52
N PRO A 87 7.52 -10.45 -10.64
CA PRO A 87 6.13 -10.13 -10.35
C PRO A 87 5.22 -10.89 -11.31
N SER A 88 4.55 -11.90 -10.79
CA SER A 88 3.55 -12.66 -11.54
C SER A 88 2.18 -12.21 -11.09
N MET A 89 1.51 -11.41 -11.90
CA MET A 89 0.14 -10.98 -11.64
C MET A 89 -0.90 -11.96 -12.19
N GLY A 90 -0.47 -12.97 -12.91
CA GLY A 90 -1.35 -13.94 -13.54
C GLY A 90 -1.82 -15.07 -12.62
N SER A 91 -1.19 -15.28 -11.48
CA SER A 91 -1.60 -16.27 -10.48
C SER A 91 -1.85 -15.62 -9.13
N ALA A 92 -2.71 -16.24 -8.31
CA ALA A 92 -3.00 -15.75 -6.97
C ALA A 92 -1.73 -15.68 -6.11
N ASN A 93 -1.50 -14.53 -5.52
CA ASN A 93 -0.34 -14.28 -4.65
C ASN A 93 -0.80 -14.23 -3.19
N LEU A 94 -0.48 -15.28 -2.45
CA LEU A 94 -0.81 -15.42 -1.04
C LEU A 94 0.40 -15.10 -0.18
N ILE A 95 0.17 -14.36 0.90
CA ILE A 95 1.25 -14.00 1.82
C ILE A 95 1.71 -15.22 2.63
N LYS A 96 3.02 -15.37 2.78
CA LYS A 96 3.64 -16.40 3.62
C LYS A 96 4.57 -15.71 4.60
N LEU A 97 4.16 -15.59 5.86
CA LEU A 97 4.94 -14.90 6.90
C LEU A 97 5.80 -15.83 7.74
N ARG A 98 5.37 -17.07 7.89
CA ARG A 98 6.08 -18.11 8.65
C ARG A 98 5.95 -19.42 7.91
N GLU A 99 6.95 -19.78 7.14
CA GLU A 99 7.07 -21.12 6.59
C GLU A 99 7.91 -22.00 7.52
N ALA A 100 7.26 -22.95 8.13
CA ALA A 100 7.93 -24.10 8.73
C ALA A 100 7.80 -25.28 7.78
N GLY A 101 8.70 -25.37 6.81
CA GLY A 101 8.88 -26.55 5.99
C GLY A 101 7.89 -26.71 4.83
N GLY A 102 8.42 -27.02 3.68
CA GLY A 102 7.69 -27.45 2.49
C GLY A 102 7.72 -26.42 1.36
N THR A 103 8.67 -26.57 0.47
CA THR A 103 8.81 -25.75 -0.76
C THR A 103 8.00 -26.33 -1.92
N GLY A 104 7.08 -27.24 -1.67
CA GLY A 104 6.24 -27.82 -2.71
C GLY A 104 4.94 -27.06 -2.93
N PRO A 105 4.47 -26.95 -4.18
CA PRO A 105 3.11 -26.52 -4.45
C PRO A 105 2.18 -27.63 -3.92
N SER A 106 1.67 -27.45 -2.71
CA SER A 106 0.68 -28.38 -2.18
C SER A 106 -0.67 -27.68 -2.16
N ASP A 107 -1.71 -28.37 -2.61
CA ASP A 107 -3.09 -27.93 -2.53
C ASP A 107 -3.55 -27.69 -1.08
N TYR A 108 -2.75 -28.12 -0.12
CA TYR A 108 -3.00 -28.02 1.32
C TYR A 108 -2.21 -26.90 2.00
N ASP A 109 -1.58 -26.00 1.23
CA ASP A 109 -0.88 -24.87 1.82
C ASP A 109 -1.88 -23.83 2.34
N VAL A 110 -2.20 -23.94 3.62
CA VAL A 110 -3.14 -23.04 4.33
C VAL A 110 -2.43 -22.01 5.19
N THR A 111 -1.11 -21.85 5.04
CA THR A 111 -0.31 -20.97 5.91
C THR A 111 -0.72 -19.50 5.83
N SER A 112 -1.13 -19.06 4.65
CA SER A 112 -1.61 -17.71 4.45
C SER A 112 -3.00 -17.44 5.03
N PHE A 113 -3.80 -18.47 5.27
CA PHE A 113 -5.13 -18.35 5.89
C PHE A 113 -5.05 -17.79 7.32
N GLY A 114 -4.00 -18.13 8.04
CA GLY A 114 -3.77 -17.61 9.40
C GLY A 114 -3.21 -16.18 9.45
N THR A 115 -3.06 -15.50 8.31
CA THR A 115 -2.60 -14.11 8.26
C THR A 115 -3.79 -13.19 8.04
N SER A 116 -4.05 -12.31 9.01
CA SER A 116 -5.11 -11.32 8.91
C SER A 116 -4.60 -10.03 8.25
N PHE A 117 -5.42 -9.48 7.36
CA PHE A 117 -5.19 -8.15 6.78
C PHE A 117 -6.18 -7.16 7.36
N VAL A 118 -5.68 -6.03 7.83
CA VAL A 118 -6.48 -4.94 8.39
C VAL A 118 -6.16 -3.67 7.60
N ILE A 119 -7.17 -3.00 7.08
CA ILE A 119 -7.02 -1.72 6.36
C ILE A 119 -7.75 -0.63 7.13
N ASP A 120 -7.02 0.37 7.60
CA ASP A 120 -7.55 1.47 8.44
C ASP A 120 -8.39 0.98 9.63
N GLY A 121 -7.95 -0.11 10.28
CA GLY A 121 -8.64 -0.71 11.42
C GLY A 121 -9.78 -1.67 11.05
N VAL A 122 -10.06 -1.91 9.78
CA VAL A 122 -11.12 -2.81 9.31
C VAL A 122 -10.50 -4.10 8.78
N PRO A 123 -10.83 -5.26 9.35
CA PRO A 123 -10.36 -6.54 8.83
C PRO A 123 -10.89 -6.79 7.41
N LEU A 124 -10.02 -7.29 6.55
CA LEU A 124 -10.43 -7.82 5.25
C LEU A 124 -10.99 -9.22 5.44
N ASN A 125 -12.25 -9.38 5.06
CA ASN A 125 -12.88 -10.69 5.02
C ASN A 125 -12.58 -11.36 3.68
N ASN A 126 -12.19 -12.62 3.71
CA ASN A 126 -11.99 -13.49 2.55
C ASN A 126 -12.82 -14.77 2.60
N ASP A 127 -13.73 -14.92 3.58
CA ASP A 127 -14.53 -16.12 3.77
C ASP A 127 -15.46 -16.39 2.57
N ALA A 128 -15.85 -15.33 1.87
CA ALA A 128 -16.65 -15.42 0.65
C ALA A 128 -15.83 -15.69 -0.62
N ASN A 129 -14.50 -15.81 -0.52
CA ASN A 129 -13.67 -16.13 -1.67
C ASN A 129 -13.76 -17.63 -1.99
N MET A 130 -14.65 -17.96 -2.92
CA MET A 130 -14.98 -19.34 -3.33
C MET A 130 -14.31 -19.73 -4.65
N GLN A 131 -13.24 -19.05 -5.03
CA GLN A 131 -12.50 -19.35 -6.26
C GLN A 131 -11.80 -20.71 -6.14
N TYR A 132 -12.39 -21.70 -6.78
CA TYR A 132 -11.90 -23.06 -6.83
C TYR A 132 -11.96 -23.59 -8.26
N ILE A 133 -10.82 -24.06 -8.75
CA ILE A 133 -10.73 -24.75 -10.03
C ILE A 133 -10.53 -26.25 -9.73
N SER A 134 -11.57 -27.04 -9.95
CA SER A 134 -11.45 -28.48 -9.89
C SER A 134 -10.70 -28.97 -11.13
N ASN A 135 -9.82 -29.94 -10.96
CA ASN A 135 -9.05 -30.58 -12.05
C ASN A 135 -8.01 -29.66 -12.74
N SER A 136 -7.66 -28.52 -12.19
CA SER A 136 -6.54 -27.75 -12.69
C SER A 136 -5.22 -28.37 -12.22
N TRP A 137 -4.28 -28.55 -13.13
CA TRP A 137 -2.89 -28.90 -12.83
C TRP A 137 -2.15 -27.72 -12.18
N GLU A 138 -2.70 -26.52 -12.27
CA GLU A 138 -2.14 -25.29 -11.72
C GLU A 138 -2.77 -24.99 -10.36
N THR A 139 -2.15 -25.52 -9.32
CA THR A 139 -2.56 -25.31 -7.92
C THR A 139 -2.50 -23.84 -7.47
N GLY A 140 -1.76 -22.99 -8.19
CA GLY A 140 -1.62 -21.57 -7.93
C GLY A 140 -2.90 -20.73 -8.10
N ARG A 141 -3.88 -21.24 -8.83
CA ARG A 141 -5.15 -20.54 -9.11
C ARG A 141 -6.23 -20.80 -8.07
N ASN A 142 -6.08 -21.83 -7.27
CA ASN A 142 -7.05 -22.15 -6.22
C ASN A 142 -6.80 -21.26 -4.99
N THR A 143 -7.69 -20.30 -4.75
CA THR A 143 -7.61 -19.36 -3.62
C THR A 143 -8.62 -19.67 -2.50
N THR A 144 -9.47 -20.66 -2.67
CA THR A 144 -10.49 -21.03 -1.67
C THR A 144 -9.83 -21.45 -0.36
N GLY A 145 -10.18 -20.75 0.72
CA GLY A 145 -9.66 -21.05 2.06
C GLY A 145 -8.16 -20.87 2.25
N LYS A 146 -7.47 -20.20 1.32
CA LYS A 146 -6.01 -20.01 1.38
C LYS A 146 -5.56 -18.62 1.85
N GLY A 147 -6.47 -17.70 2.12
CA GLY A 147 -6.17 -16.36 2.58
C GLY A 147 -6.43 -15.27 1.53
N ILE A 148 -5.90 -14.08 1.77
CA ILE A 148 -6.13 -12.92 0.91
C ILE A 148 -5.18 -12.96 -0.30
N ASP A 149 -5.74 -12.85 -1.50
CA ASP A 149 -4.96 -12.64 -2.71
C ASP A 149 -4.42 -11.19 -2.74
N MET A 150 -3.09 -11.06 -2.62
CA MET A 150 -2.41 -9.76 -2.57
C MET A 150 -2.54 -8.96 -3.87
N ARG A 151 -2.84 -9.61 -5.01
CA ARG A 151 -3.14 -8.88 -6.26
C ARG A 151 -4.34 -7.95 -6.12
N SER A 152 -5.26 -8.29 -5.23
CA SER A 152 -6.49 -7.53 -4.99
C SER A 152 -6.28 -6.23 -4.22
N ILE A 153 -5.09 -5.97 -3.66
CA ILE A 153 -4.78 -4.81 -2.83
C ILE A 153 -4.02 -3.77 -3.65
N SER A 154 -4.64 -2.60 -3.84
CA SER A 154 -3.96 -1.43 -4.43
C SER A 154 -2.95 -0.84 -3.45
N THR A 155 -1.79 -0.42 -3.97
CA THR A 155 -0.68 0.15 -3.16
C THR A 155 -0.57 1.66 -3.26
N ASP A 156 -1.33 2.30 -4.14
CA ASP A 156 -1.14 3.71 -4.49
C ASP A 156 -1.59 4.67 -3.39
N ASP A 157 -2.65 4.34 -2.66
CA ASP A 157 -3.16 5.15 -1.58
C ASP A 157 -2.64 4.73 -0.18
N ILE A 158 -1.71 3.78 -0.12
CA ILE A 158 -1.11 3.32 1.12
C ILE A 158 -0.09 4.36 1.63
N ALA A 159 -0.19 4.71 2.90
CA ALA A 159 0.78 5.54 3.61
C ALA A 159 1.82 4.70 4.36
N LYS A 160 1.37 3.62 4.99
CA LYS A 160 2.22 2.76 5.81
C LYS A 160 1.68 1.33 5.81
N VAL A 161 2.59 0.38 5.82
CA VAL A 161 2.30 -1.03 6.07
C VAL A 161 3.10 -1.50 7.28
N GLU A 162 2.46 -2.18 8.18
CA GLU A 162 3.09 -2.85 9.31
C GLU A 162 2.76 -4.34 9.27
N ILE A 163 3.80 -5.17 9.24
CA ILE A 163 3.66 -6.62 9.16
C ILE A 163 4.20 -7.20 10.45
N VAL A 164 3.29 -7.71 11.28
CA VAL A 164 3.59 -8.32 12.57
C VAL A 164 3.73 -9.83 12.38
N ARG A 165 4.96 -10.33 12.58
CA ARG A 165 5.30 -11.76 12.51
C ARG A 165 5.39 -12.42 13.88
N GLY A 166 5.31 -11.60 14.93
CA GLY A 166 5.35 -12.02 16.33
C GLY A 166 3.94 -12.25 16.92
N ILE A 167 3.81 -11.91 18.18
CA ILE A 167 2.52 -11.93 18.89
C ILE A 167 1.85 -10.59 18.66
N PRO A 168 0.72 -10.52 17.92
CA PRO A 168 -0.01 -9.28 17.71
C PRO A 168 -0.70 -8.82 19.00
N SER A 169 -1.24 -7.59 18.97
CA SER A 169 -2.10 -7.10 20.06
C SER A 169 -3.33 -7.98 20.22
N VAL A 170 -3.81 -8.08 21.45
CA VAL A 170 -5.05 -8.82 21.79
C VAL A 170 -6.31 -8.27 21.12
N GLU A 171 -6.22 -7.08 20.53
CA GLU A 171 -7.31 -6.47 19.74
C GLU A 171 -7.57 -7.22 18.43
N TYR A 172 -6.60 -8.01 17.96
CA TYR A 172 -6.69 -8.76 16.71
C TYR A 172 -6.87 -10.25 17.03
N GLY A 173 -8.02 -10.79 16.60
CA GLY A 173 -8.35 -12.21 16.71
C GLY A 173 -8.11 -12.99 15.41
N ASP A 174 -8.38 -14.29 15.44
CA ASP A 174 -8.45 -15.19 14.30
C ASP A 174 -7.18 -15.24 13.43
N LEU A 175 -6.01 -15.14 14.06
CA LEU A 175 -4.74 -15.21 13.35
C LEU A 175 -3.77 -16.18 14.03
N THR A 176 -3.08 -16.96 13.21
CA THR A 176 -2.08 -17.95 13.66
C THR A 176 -0.69 -17.67 13.11
N SER A 177 -0.60 -16.95 12.00
CA SER A 177 0.65 -16.71 11.26
C SER A 177 1.15 -15.28 11.38
N GLY A 178 0.26 -14.29 11.42
CA GLY A 178 0.64 -12.89 11.55
C GLY A 178 -0.46 -11.91 11.18
N LEU A 179 -0.11 -10.62 11.26
CA LEU A 179 -1.00 -9.51 10.96
C LEU A 179 -0.34 -8.59 9.93
N VAL A 180 -1.09 -8.19 8.92
CA VAL A 180 -0.74 -7.12 8.00
C VAL A 180 -1.67 -5.95 8.24
N ASN A 181 -1.14 -4.88 8.84
CA ASN A 181 -1.88 -3.66 9.10
C ASN A 181 -1.50 -2.59 8.06
N ILE A 182 -2.48 -2.12 7.32
CA ILE A 182 -2.34 -1.15 6.23
C ILE A 182 -3.03 0.14 6.65
N GLU A 183 -2.27 1.21 6.69
CA GLU A 183 -2.78 2.55 6.88
C GLU A 183 -2.72 3.31 5.56
N ARG A 184 -3.84 3.93 5.16
CA ARG A 184 -3.93 4.70 3.94
C ARG A 184 -3.68 6.19 4.19
N LYS A 185 -3.35 6.93 3.11
CA LYS A 185 -3.12 8.37 3.16
C LYS A 185 -4.32 9.09 3.75
N LYS A 186 -4.06 10.06 4.64
CA LYS A 186 -5.04 10.93 5.28
C LYS A 186 -4.62 12.39 5.10
N GLY A 187 -5.57 13.31 5.21
CA GLY A 187 -5.32 14.74 5.13
C GLY A 187 -5.41 15.30 3.71
N GLY A 188 -4.99 16.55 3.54
CA GLY A 188 -4.90 17.20 2.24
C GLY A 188 -3.73 16.63 1.44
N ASN A 189 -4.01 16.11 0.26
CA ASN A 189 -3.01 15.66 -0.69
C ASN A 189 -3.32 16.26 -2.06
N ASP A 190 -2.28 16.58 -2.79
CA ASP A 190 -2.42 17.02 -4.17
C ASP A 190 -3.06 15.94 -5.04
N LEU A 191 -3.55 16.35 -6.20
CA LEU A 191 -4.02 15.40 -7.20
C LEU A 191 -2.85 14.54 -7.65
N GLU A 192 -2.96 13.25 -7.39
CA GLU A 192 -2.00 12.25 -7.85
C GLU A 192 -2.61 11.47 -9.00
N ALA A 193 -1.87 11.33 -10.09
CA ALA A 193 -2.20 10.44 -11.18
C ALA A 193 -0.97 9.60 -11.49
N ARG A 194 -1.14 8.28 -11.55
CA ARG A 194 -0.06 7.34 -11.87
C ARG A 194 -0.49 6.44 -13.01
N PHE A 195 0.38 6.31 -13.98
CA PHE A 195 0.33 5.29 -15.00
C PHE A 195 1.60 4.46 -14.95
N LYS A 196 1.45 3.15 -14.90
CA LYS A 196 2.56 2.19 -15.00
C LYS A 196 2.19 1.15 -16.05
N ALA A 197 3.14 0.85 -16.92
CA ALA A 197 3.01 -0.24 -17.88
C ALA A 197 4.30 -1.05 -17.92
N ASP A 198 4.17 -2.35 -17.92
CA ASP A 198 5.24 -3.31 -18.14
C ASP A 198 4.82 -4.32 -19.21
N MET A 199 5.60 -5.37 -19.41
CA MET A 199 5.31 -6.38 -20.44
C MET A 199 4.01 -7.15 -20.17
N GLN A 200 3.56 -7.23 -18.93
CA GLN A 200 2.45 -8.07 -18.50
C GLN A 200 1.30 -7.28 -17.90
N SER A 201 1.51 -6.03 -17.48
CA SER A 201 0.49 -5.28 -16.77
C SER A 201 0.42 -3.80 -17.15
N GLN A 202 -0.77 -3.23 -16.96
CA GLN A 202 -1.07 -1.81 -17.07
C GLN A 202 -1.85 -1.39 -15.83
N LEU A 203 -1.37 -0.34 -15.16
CA LEU A 203 -1.97 0.21 -13.95
C LEU A 203 -2.27 1.69 -14.13
N PHE A 204 -3.46 2.08 -13.75
CA PHE A 204 -3.89 3.47 -13.66
C PHE A 204 -4.38 3.76 -12.25
N TYR A 205 -3.91 4.84 -11.68
CA TYR A 205 -4.38 5.34 -10.40
C TYR A 205 -4.63 6.83 -10.49
N VAL A 206 -5.73 7.29 -9.89
CA VAL A 206 -6.01 8.70 -9.65
C VAL A 206 -6.56 8.86 -8.24
N GLY A 207 -5.98 9.79 -7.50
CA GLY A 207 -6.39 10.05 -6.12
C GLY A 207 -6.22 11.52 -5.73
N LYS A 208 -7.07 11.99 -4.81
CA LYS A 208 -7.00 13.34 -4.25
C LYS A 208 -7.43 13.36 -2.80
N GLY A 209 -6.72 14.17 -2.00
CA GLY A 209 -7.11 14.54 -0.66
C GLY A 209 -7.54 16.01 -0.62
N ILE A 210 -8.66 16.30 0.03
CA ILE A 210 -9.17 17.65 0.26
C ILE A 210 -9.20 17.87 1.77
N GLU A 211 -8.57 18.94 2.23
CA GLU A 211 -8.59 19.36 3.62
C GLU A 211 -9.24 20.73 3.75
N LEU A 212 -10.32 20.78 4.49
CA LEU A 212 -11.02 22.01 4.85
C LEU A 212 -10.69 22.36 6.29
N THR A 213 -9.58 23.06 6.49
CA THR A 213 -9.02 23.38 7.82
C THR A 213 -10.03 24.11 8.68
N ASP A 214 -10.74 25.11 8.13
CA ASP A 214 -11.78 25.89 8.86
C ASP A 214 -12.93 25.01 9.36
N LYS A 215 -13.22 23.94 8.65
CA LYS A 215 -14.29 23.00 9.00
C LYS A 215 -13.79 21.77 9.75
N GLN A 216 -12.48 21.66 9.96
CA GLN A 216 -11.86 20.45 10.53
C GLN A 216 -12.36 19.17 9.83
N PHE A 217 -12.39 19.20 8.51
CA PHE A 217 -12.90 18.11 7.68
C PHE A 217 -11.89 17.73 6.61
N THR A 218 -11.65 16.45 6.47
CA THR A 218 -10.83 15.89 5.39
C THR A 218 -11.61 14.88 4.58
N LEU A 219 -11.37 14.87 3.27
CA LEU A 219 -11.91 13.90 2.33
C LEU A 219 -10.78 13.37 1.47
N ASN A 220 -10.59 12.07 1.46
CA ASN A 220 -9.66 11.40 0.55
C ASN A 220 -10.44 10.47 -0.37
N THR A 221 -10.14 10.50 -1.65
CA THR A 221 -10.74 9.64 -2.65
C THR A 221 -9.66 9.13 -3.60
N GLY A 222 -9.84 7.90 -4.07
CA GLY A 222 -8.92 7.28 -5.03
C GLY A 222 -9.61 6.19 -5.82
N ILE A 223 -9.18 6.03 -7.06
CA ILE A 223 -9.61 4.96 -7.96
C ILE A 223 -8.35 4.36 -8.58
N ASP A 224 -8.30 3.03 -8.59
CA ASP A 224 -7.22 2.24 -9.19
C ASP A 224 -7.82 1.23 -10.17
N TYR A 225 -7.14 1.06 -11.29
CA TYR A 225 -7.44 0.03 -12.28
C TYR A 225 -6.14 -0.66 -12.68
N LEU A 226 -6.15 -1.98 -12.62
CA LEU A 226 -5.07 -2.84 -13.07
C LEU A 226 -5.61 -3.83 -14.10
N ASP A 227 -4.92 -3.98 -15.20
CA ASP A 227 -5.10 -5.07 -16.18
C ASP A 227 -3.78 -5.79 -16.33
N SER A 228 -3.77 -7.10 -16.08
CA SER A 228 -2.57 -7.93 -16.14
C SER A 228 -2.84 -9.22 -16.90
N LYS A 229 -1.82 -9.69 -17.61
CA LYS A 229 -1.84 -10.95 -18.37
C LYS A 229 -0.61 -11.77 -18.00
N ILE A 230 -0.72 -13.08 -17.95
CA ILE A 230 0.46 -13.96 -17.79
C ILE A 230 1.27 -13.95 -19.09
N ASP A 231 0.62 -14.24 -20.19
CA ASP A 231 1.22 -14.17 -21.53
C ASP A 231 0.60 -13.00 -22.30
N PRO A 232 1.39 -11.96 -22.64
CA PRO A 232 0.91 -10.82 -23.41
C PRO A 232 0.30 -11.19 -24.77
N ARG A 233 0.68 -12.35 -25.32
CA ARG A 233 0.16 -12.84 -26.59
C ARG A 233 -1.24 -13.45 -26.46
N ASN A 234 -1.56 -13.97 -25.27
CA ASN A 234 -2.88 -14.53 -24.99
C ASN A 234 -3.87 -13.39 -24.66
N ASN A 235 -4.81 -13.14 -25.56
CA ASN A 235 -5.84 -12.11 -25.37
C ASN A 235 -7.03 -12.60 -24.53
N LEU A 236 -7.12 -13.90 -24.26
CA LEU A 236 -8.25 -14.52 -23.57
C LEU A 236 -7.99 -14.69 -22.07
N GLU A 237 -6.74 -14.54 -21.64
CA GLU A 237 -6.34 -14.66 -20.24
C GLU A 237 -5.99 -13.29 -19.67
N ASN A 238 -6.65 -12.88 -18.60
CA ASN A 238 -6.34 -11.65 -17.91
C ASN A 238 -6.82 -11.66 -16.45
N PHE A 239 -6.14 -10.88 -15.65
CA PHE A 239 -6.57 -10.50 -14.30
C PHE A 239 -6.80 -8.99 -14.28
N LYS A 240 -7.99 -8.57 -13.86
CA LYS A 240 -8.33 -7.16 -13.70
C LYS A 240 -8.69 -6.85 -12.26
N ARG A 241 -8.24 -5.69 -11.80
CA ARG A 241 -8.60 -5.14 -10.50
C ARG A 241 -9.17 -3.75 -10.68
N VAL A 242 -10.27 -3.48 -10.01
CA VAL A 242 -10.83 -2.14 -9.87
C VAL A 242 -10.98 -1.87 -8.38
N THR A 243 -10.37 -0.81 -7.88
CA THR A 243 -10.59 -0.38 -6.50
C THR A 243 -11.07 1.06 -6.47
N GLY A 244 -11.93 1.36 -5.51
CA GLY A 244 -12.38 2.72 -5.25
C GLY A 244 -12.47 2.96 -3.76
N SER A 245 -12.04 4.12 -3.29
CA SER A 245 -12.10 4.46 -1.88
C SER A 245 -12.55 5.89 -1.64
N ILE A 246 -13.38 6.07 -0.61
CA ILE A 246 -13.78 7.38 -0.08
C ILE A 246 -13.58 7.31 1.43
N ARG A 247 -12.75 8.20 1.95
CA ARG A 247 -12.46 8.30 3.37
C ARG A 247 -12.73 9.71 3.83
N THR A 248 -13.44 9.86 4.95
CA THR A 248 -13.69 11.15 5.54
C THR A 248 -13.27 11.17 7.00
N GLU A 249 -12.73 12.28 7.44
CA GLU A 249 -12.50 12.57 8.85
C GLU A 249 -13.12 13.92 9.19
N LYS A 250 -13.92 13.93 10.22
CA LYS A 250 -14.52 15.16 10.75
C LYS A 250 -14.20 15.26 12.23
N ARG A 251 -13.62 16.40 12.63
CA ARG A 251 -13.36 16.71 14.03
C ARG A 251 -14.28 17.81 14.52
N TRP A 252 -14.72 17.65 15.76
CA TRP A 252 -15.40 18.67 16.53
C TRP A 252 -14.61 18.87 17.80
N THR A 253 -14.21 20.10 18.06
CA THR A 253 -13.41 20.44 19.25
C THR A 253 -14.11 21.57 19.99
N ASN A 254 -14.27 21.40 21.30
CA ASN A 254 -14.70 22.41 22.23
C ASN A 254 -13.73 22.44 23.42
N ASP A 255 -13.82 23.39 24.33
CA ASP A 255 -12.92 23.56 25.48
C ASP A 255 -12.84 22.30 26.37
N HIS A 256 -13.89 21.47 26.39
CA HIS A 256 -14.02 20.33 27.31
C HIS A 256 -13.99 18.97 26.61
N TRP A 257 -14.18 18.90 25.29
CA TRP A 257 -14.26 17.63 24.57
C TRP A 257 -13.79 17.74 23.12
N ARG A 258 -13.35 16.61 22.61
CA ARG A 258 -12.96 16.43 21.20
C ARG A 258 -13.61 15.14 20.68
N TRP A 259 -14.33 15.27 19.60
CA TRP A 259 -14.90 14.15 18.87
C TRP A 259 -14.25 14.05 17.50
N THR A 260 -13.96 12.84 17.08
CA THR A 260 -13.40 12.59 15.75
C THR A 260 -14.19 11.47 15.11
N PHE A 261 -14.95 11.81 14.09
CA PHE A 261 -15.67 10.83 13.29
C PHE A 261 -14.83 10.49 12.05
N ASN A 262 -14.54 9.20 11.87
CA ASN A 262 -13.91 8.66 10.70
C ASN A 262 -14.88 7.77 9.94
N SER A 263 -14.96 7.92 8.65
CA SER A 263 -15.74 7.03 7.79
C SER A 263 -14.89 6.57 6.61
N ASN A 264 -15.11 5.33 6.22
CA ASN A 264 -14.30 4.66 5.22
C ASN A 264 -15.19 3.75 4.38
N LEU A 265 -15.35 4.12 3.11
CA LEU A 265 -16.07 3.34 2.11
C LEU A 265 -15.06 2.82 1.09
N ASN A 266 -15.01 1.52 0.89
CA ASN A 266 -14.13 0.89 -0.07
C ASN A 266 -14.88 -0.09 -0.94
N TYR A 267 -14.60 -0.03 -2.22
CA TYR A 267 -14.96 -1.04 -3.19
C TYR A 267 -13.70 -1.71 -3.72
N ARG A 268 -13.74 -3.02 -3.85
CA ARG A 268 -12.70 -3.84 -4.46
C ARG A 268 -13.35 -4.88 -5.34
N GLY A 269 -13.08 -4.82 -6.63
CA GLY A 269 -13.50 -5.81 -7.61
C GLY A 269 -12.28 -6.46 -8.25
N THR A 270 -12.26 -7.78 -8.34
CA THR A 270 -11.30 -8.54 -9.12
C THR A 270 -12.04 -9.43 -10.11
N PHE A 271 -11.53 -9.46 -11.33
CA PHE A 271 -12.08 -10.23 -12.43
C PHE A 271 -10.94 -11.03 -13.04
N GLU A 272 -11.07 -12.33 -13.06
CA GLU A 272 -10.08 -13.24 -13.60
C GLU A 272 -10.69 -14.03 -14.73
N ASN A 273 -10.03 -14.03 -15.85
CA ASN A 273 -10.40 -14.75 -17.04
C ASN A 273 -9.23 -15.66 -17.42
N ASP A 274 -9.50 -16.94 -17.51
CA ASP A 274 -8.51 -17.95 -17.82
C ASP A 274 -9.04 -18.80 -18.97
N LYS A 275 -8.64 -18.43 -20.18
CA LYS A 275 -9.00 -19.15 -21.39
C LYS A 275 -7.74 -19.47 -22.18
N ASN A 276 -7.60 -20.72 -22.53
CA ASN A 276 -6.55 -21.11 -23.46
C ASN A 276 -6.84 -20.55 -24.85
N ASP A 277 -5.84 -19.87 -25.41
CA ASP A 277 -5.92 -19.40 -26.78
C ASP A 277 -5.71 -20.60 -27.71
N PRO A 278 -6.69 -20.96 -28.58
CA PRO A 278 -6.58 -22.09 -29.50
C PRO A 278 -5.39 -21.94 -30.48
N ASP A 279 -5.02 -20.69 -30.79
CA ASP A 279 -3.91 -20.43 -31.71
C ASP A 279 -2.54 -20.67 -31.06
N LEU A 280 -2.49 -20.56 -29.71
CA LEU A 280 -1.27 -20.79 -28.93
C LEU A 280 -1.21 -22.22 -28.35
N THR A 281 -2.35 -22.90 -28.25
CA THR A 281 -2.45 -24.22 -27.61
C THR A 281 -3.07 -25.24 -28.59
N PRO A 282 -2.25 -25.99 -29.33
CA PRO A 282 -2.73 -26.91 -30.40
C PRO A 282 -3.62 -28.04 -29.92
N SER A 283 -3.73 -28.28 -28.60
CA SER A 283 -4.49 -29.41 -28.04
C SER A 283 -6.02 -29.29 -28.13
N GLY A 284 -6.52 -28.12 -28.57
CA GLY A 284 -7.95 -27.93 -28.84
C GLY A 284 -8.88 -27.90 -27.62
N ALA A 285 -8.37 -28.11 -26.42
CA ALA A 285 -9.16 -28.02 -25.20
C ALA A 285 -9.22 -26.54 -24.77
N ILE A 286 -10.38 -25.92 -24.93
CA ILE A 286 -10.66 -24.58 -24.41
C ILE A 286 -11.23 -24.76 -23.00
N ASP A 287 -10.36 -24.88 -22.01
CA ASP A 287 -10.78 -24.74 -20.63
C ASP A 287 -11.00 -23.24 -20.37
N SER A 288 -12.23 -22.87 -20.08
CA SER A 288 -12.58 -21.50 -19.74
C SER A 288 -12.97 -21.41 -18.27
N TYR A 289 -12.27 -20.58 -17.55
CA TYR A 289 -12.60 -20.21 -16.19
C TYR A 289 -12.79 -18.70 -16.11
N GLU A 290 -13.91 -18.28 -15.59
CA GLU A 290 -14.17 -16.88 -15.29
C GLU A 290 -14.54 -16.76 -13.82
N SER A 291 -13.89 -15.85 -13.12
CA SER A 291 -14.19 -15.58 -11.73
C SER A 291 -14.30 -14.07 -11.48
N SER A 292 -15.21 -13.73 -10.60
CA SER A 292 -15.34 -12.37 -10.12
C SER A 292 -15.47 -12.37 -8.60
N ASN A 293 -14.71 -11.50 -7.95
CA ASN A 293 -14.82 -11.27 -6.51
C ASN A 293 -15.04 -9.77 -6.27
N ASN A 294 -16.19 -9.42 -5.72
CA ASN A 294 -16.57 -8.05 -5.45
C ASN A 294 -16.80 -7.87 -3.95
N ALA A 295 -16.11 -6.93 -3.35
CA ALA A 295 -16.24 -6.60 -1.94
C ALA A 295 -16.52 -5.11 -1.76
N LEU A 296 -17.53 -4.80 -0.97
CA LEU A 296 -17.84 -3.45 -0.51
C LEU A 296 -17.71 -3.43 1.01
N SER A 297 -16.92 -2.52 1.53
CA SER A 297 -16.79 -2.32 2.97
C SER A 297 -17.12 -0.90 3.36
N LEU A 298 -17.89 -0.76 4.43
CA LEU A 298 -18.21 0.51 5.06
C LEU A 298 -17.85 0.39 6.55
N ALA A 299 -17.03 1.31 7.02
CA ALA A 299 -16.67 1.42 8.42
C ALA A 299 -16.82 2.84 8.92
N GLY A 300 -17.19 3.00 10.18
CA GLY A 300 -17.26 4.28 10.85
C GLY A 300 -16.80 4.14 12.30
N THR A 301 -16.04 5.12 12.77
CA THR A 301 -15.59 5.23 14.16
C THR A 301 -15.85 6.63 14.68
N LEU A 302 -16.23 6.74 15.95
CA LEU A 302 -16.50 8.00 16.62
C LEU A 302 -15.59 8.16 17.85
#